data_634c71edc3a1eed0b2f07231fdf41451
#
_entry.id   634c71edc3a1eed0b2f07231fdf41451
#
_cell.length_a   1.000
_cell.length_b   1.000
_cell.length_c   1.000
_cell.angle_alpha   90.00
_cell.angle_beta   90.00
_cell.angle_gamma   90.00
#
_symmetry.space_group_name_H-M   'P 1'
#
loop_
_entity.id
_entity.type
_entity.pdbx_description
1 polymer ?
#
loop_
_entity_poly.entity_id
_entity_poly.type
_entity_poly.pdbx_seq_one_letter_code
_entity_poly.pdbx_strand_id
1 'polypeptide(L)'
;MNQREFVISILHKAYENQLKPNLFSDLPHKEQVSSEGKMPFVFIDLFAGIGGLRLGLEAAGGQCVFSSEWDKFSQKTYAAWYGETPFGDINKVNMSEIPDHDILSAGFPCQPFSIAGVSKKNSLGKAHGFDDPTQGTLFFQVAKIVEVKKPPILLLENVKNLKSHDKKQTWRVIKEKLEVLGYVVFDQIIDAANYVPQHRERMFIVCFDKKIFGDNPPFEYPAAIEGPRPKFKDILDPQPPEKYTLTNHLWTYLQNYAAKHKAKGNGFGFGMADLNGVTRTLSARYHKDGSEVLIPQGKKKNPRRLTPREAARLMGFPDHLPIVVSDTQAYRQFGNAVVPLVAEAVAKQIVEVMAWKMKNNGNGCLLKGKVVA
;
A
#
# COMPACT_ATOMS: atom_id res chain seq x y z
N MET A 1 15.15 -38.35 1.30
CA MET A 1 14.46 -37.81 0.13
C MET A 1 14.10 -38.98 -0.78
N ASN A 2 12.82 -39.29 -0.96
CA ASN A 2 12.41 -40.39 -1.80
C ASN A 2 12.45 -39.96 -3.30
N GLN A 3 12.43 -40.97 -4.18
CA GLN A 3 12.55 -40.73 -5.64
C GLN A 3 11.48 -39.74 -6.20
N ARG A 4 10.32 -39.69 -5.57
CA ARG A 4 9.20 -38.81 -5.94
C ARG A 4 9.47 -37.34 -5.54
N GLU A 5 10.05 -37.11 -4.39
CA GLU A 5 10.46 -35.76 -3.91
C GLU A 5 11.62 -35.22 -4.72
N PHE A 6 12.55 -36.08 -5.16
CA PHE A 6 13.66 -35.72 -6.01
C PHE A 6 13.18 -35.30 -7.42
N VAL A 7 12.25 -36.05 -8.02
CA VAL A 7 11.67 -35.72 -9.35
C VAL A 7 10.85 -34.42 -9.28
N ILE A 8 10.08 -34.22 -8.20
CA ILE A 8 9.33 -32.97 -7.98
C ILE A 8 10.29 -31.78 -7.84
N SER A 9 11.40 -31.94 -7.11
CA SER A 9 12.43 -30.91 -6.97
C SER A 9 13.12 -30.55 -8.30
N ILE A 10 13.40 -31.55 -9.15
CA ILE A 10 13.98 -31.32 -10.48
C ILE A 10 12.97 -30.62 -11.40
N LEU A 11 11.70 -31.03 -11.38
CA LEU A 11 10.65 -30.41 -12.17
C LEU A 11 10.38 -28.96 -11.71
N HIS A 12 10.44 -28.69 -10.41
CA HIS A 12 10.35 -27.33 -9.85
C HIS A 12 11.53 -26.47 -10.32
N LYS A 13 12.76 -26.97 -10.25
CA LYS A 13 13.95 -26.27 -10.73
C LYS A 13 13.96 -26.05 -12.25
N ALA A 14 13.48 -27.03 -13.03
CA ALA A 14 13.35 -26.89 -14.48
C ALA A 14 12.25 -25.87 -14.87
N TYR A 15 11.17 -25.82 -14.11
CA TYR A 15 10.08 -24.85 -14.28
C TYR A 15 10.52 -23.42 -13.91
N GLU A 16 11.28 -23.27 -12.84
CA GLU A 16 11.88 -21.97 -12.44
C GLU A 16 12.90 -21.46 -13.46
N ASN A 17 13.67 -22.33 -14.09
CA ASN A 17 14.66 -21.95 -15.10
C ASN A 17 14.06 -21.63 -16.50
N GLN A 18 12.81 -21.99 -16.76
CA GLN A 18 12.10 -21.63 -18.00
C GLN A 18 11.31 -20.32 -17.89
N LEU A 19 11.06 -19.83 -16.68
CA LEU A 19 10.48 -18.51 -16.45
C LEU A 19 11.59 -17.47 -16.68
N LYS A 20 11.40 -16.57 -17.65
CA LYS A 20 12.20 -15.34 -17.80
C LYS A 20 12.33 -14.67 -16.43
N PRO A 21 13.44 -13.96 -16.12
CA PRO A 21 13.64 -13.34 -14.83
C PRO A 21 12.39 -12.53 -14.48
N ASN A 22 11.68 -13.00 -13.47
CA ASN A 22 10.45 -12.39 -13.00
C ASN A 22 10.89 -11.10 -12.30
N LEU A 23 10.39 -9.94 -12.73
CA LEU A 23 10.66 -8.63 -12.14
C LEU A 23 10.38 -8.60 -10.61
N PHE A 24 9.76 -9.66 -10.09
CA PHE A 24 9.25 -9.82 -8.75
C PHE A 24 9.93 -10.96 -7.95
N SER A 25 10.97 -11.63 -8.50
CA SER A 25 11.66 -12.73 -7.83
C SER A 25 12.60 -12.28 -6.71
N ASP A 26 12.97 -11.00 -6.65
CA ASP A 26 14.08 -10.50 -5.84
C ASP A 26 13.66 -9.79 -4.54
N LEU A 27 12.39 -9.91 -4.11
CA LEU A 27 12.04 -9.51 -2.75
C LEU A 27 12.55 -10.57 -1.77
N PRO A 28 13.35 -10.20 -0.77
CA PRO A 28 14.07 -11.16 0.05
C PRO A 28 13.16 -12.08 0.85
N HIS A 29 13.40 -13.38 0.71
CA HIS A 29 12.93 -14.39 1.66
C HIS A 29 13.57 -14.14 3.04
N LYS A 30 12.93 -14.58 4.12
CA LYS A 30 13.45 -14.54 5.50
C LYS A 30 14.79 -15.25 5.75
N GLU A 31 15.48 -15.74 4.71
CA GLU A 31 16.84 -16.27 4.84
C GLU A 31 17.83 -15.11 4.70
N GLN A 32 18.36 -14.70 5.85
CA GLN A 32 19.59 -13.91 6.06
C GLN A 32 19.96 -12.96 4.92
N VAL A 33 19.27 -11.82 4.86
CA VAL A 33 19.82 -10.65 4.19
C VAL A 33 21.06 -10.24 4.97
N SER A 34 22.22 -10.38 4.36
CA SER A 34 23.47 -9.88 4.91
C SER A 34 23.27 -8.43 5.36
N SER A 35 23.49 -8.16 6.64
CA SER A 35 23.26 -6.87 7.31
C SER A 35 24.30 -5.79 6.94
N GLU A 36 25.10 -5.99 5.92
CA GLU A 36 26.08 -5.02 5.51
C GLU A 36 25.41 -3.80 4.87
N GLY A 37 25.33 -2.72 5.65
CA GLY A 37 24.93 -1.39 5.19
C GLY A 37 23.48 -0.97 5.41
N LYS A 38 22.59 -1.84 5.94
CA LYS A 38 21.20 -1.46 6.27
C LYS A 38 21.10 -0.97 7.70
N MET A 39 20.53 0.21 7.89
CA MET A 39 20.25 0.74 9.22
C MET A 39 18.99 0.10 9.78
N PRO A 40 19.07 -0.69 10.86
CA PRO A 40 17.91 -1.33 11.45
C PRO A 40 17.00 -0.26 12.09
N PHE A 41 15.70 -0.34 11.83
CA PHE A 41 14.66 0.46 12.47
C PHE A 41 13.43 -0.38 12.74
N VAL A 42 12.62 0.02 13.71
CA VAL A 42 11.35 -0.66 14.01
C VAL A 42 10.17 0.21 13.61
N PHE A 43 9.10 -0.42 13.14
CA PHE A 43 7.90 0.30 12.74
C PHE A 43 6.62 -0.43 13.16
N ILE A 44 5.53 0.34 13.18
CA ILE A 44 4.17 -0.19 13.31
C ILE A 44 3.40 0.02 12.02
N ASP A 45 2.45 -0.89 11.72
CA ASP A 45 1.63 -0.85 10.51
C ASP A 45 0.14 -0.80 10.87
N LEU A 46 -0.47 0.39 10.74
CA LEU A 46 -1.86 0.63 11.08
C LEU A 46 -2.73 0.63 9.83
N PHE A 47 -3.94 0.05 9.94
CA PHE A 47 -4.81 -0.22 8.78
C PHE A 47 -4.07 -1.06 7.74
N ALA A 48 -3.37 -2.06 8.23
CA ALA A 48 -2.33 -2.79 7.49
C ALA A 48 -2.82 -3.46 6.21
N GLY A 49 -4.12 -3.72 6.09
CA GLY A 49 -4.67 -4.47 4.96
C GLY A 49 -3.99 -5.82 4.82
N ILE A 50 -3.30 -6.04 3.72
CA ILE A 50 -2.45 -7.21 3.49
C ILE A 50 -0.95 -6.90 3.57
N GLY A 51 -0.58 -5.75 4.16
CA GLY A 51 0.81 -5.41 4.45
C GLY A 51 1.61 -4.82 3.28
N GLY A 52 0.98 -4.03 2.41
CA GLY A 52 1.71 -3.38 1.31
C GLY A 52 2.75 -2.36 1.78
N LEU A 53 2.45 -1.56 2.82
CA LEU A 53 3.43 -0.67 3.46
C LEU A 53 4.51 -1.47 4.19
N ARG A 54 4.10 -2.53 4.91
CA ARG A 54 5.02 -3.43 5.62
C ARG A 54 6.07 -4.02 4.69
N LEU A 55 5.68 -4.61 3.56
CA LEU A 55 6.63 -5.16 2.59
C LEU A 55 7.66 -4.12 2.14
N GLY A 56 7.22 -2.89 1.87
CA GLY A 56 8.13 -1.83 1.46
C GLY A 56 9.09 -1.41 2.58
N LEU A 57 8.60 -1.28 3.82
CA LEU A 57 9.43 -0.94 4.98
C LEU A 57 10.42 -2.06 5.34
N GLU A 58 9.99 -3.32 5.31
CA GLU A 58 10.88 -4.48 5.52
C GLU A 58 11.95 -4.58 4.43
N ALA A 59 11.62 -4.30 3.16
CA ALA A 59 12.59 -4.24 2.07
C ALA A 59 13.63 -3.12 2.27
N ALA A 60 13.28 -2.03 2.96
CA ALA A 60 14.18 -0.96 3.33
C ALA A 60 15.01 -1.25 4.61
N GLY A 61 14.82 -2.40 5.26
CA GLY A 61 15.56 -2.84 6.45
C GLY A 61 14.81 -2.67 7.78
N GLY A 62 13.53 -2.35 7.75
CA GLY A 62 12.68 -2.21 8.93
C GLY A 62 12.19 -3.54 9.49
N GLN A 63 11.83 -3.55 10.78
CA GLN A 63 11.15 -4.65 11.46
C GLN A 63 9.78 -4.18 11.95
N CYS A 64 8.71 -4.89 11.56
CA CYS A 64 7.38 -4.63 12.09
C CYS A 64 7.27 -5.16 13.53
N VAL A 65 6.88 -4.29 14.47
CA VAL A 65 6.73 -4.65 15.89
C VAL A 65 5.29 -4.60 16.38
N PHE A 66 4.39 -4.03 15.58
CA PHE A 66 2.96 -4.00 15.86
C PHE A 66 2.19 -3.75 14.57
N SER A 67 1.05 -4.41 14.41
CA SER A 67 0.15 -4.18 13.28
C SER A 67 -1.31 -4.20 13.73
N SER A 68 -2.16 -3.42 13.03
CA SER A 68 -3.61 -3.38 13.27
C SER A 68 -4.39 -3.40 11.96
N GLU A 69 -5.35 -4.35 11.87
CA GLU A 69 -6.28 -4.49 10.74
C GLU A 69 -7.58 -5.11 11.25
N TRP A 70 -8.73 -4.55 10.89
CA TRP A 70 -10.02 -5.00 11.40
C TRP A 70 -10.72 -6.02 10.49
N ASP A 71 -10.41 -6.03 9.17
CA ASP A 71 -11.01 -6.96 8.22
C ASP A 71 -10.46 -8.37 8.40
N LYS A 72 -11.33 -9.31 8.74
CA LYS A 72 -10.96 -10.70 9.03
C LYS A 72 -10.28 -11.43 7.87
N PHE A 73 -10.63 -11.08 6.63
CA PHE A 73 -10.01 -11.70 5.45
C PHE A 73 -8.62 -11.13 5.21
N SER A 74 -8.42 -9.84 5.44
CA SER A 74 -7.11 -9.21 5.41
C SER A 74 -6.21 -9.75 6.50
N GLN A 75 -6.71 -9.90 7.73
CA GLN A 75 -5.99 -10.55 8.84
C GLN A 75 -5.55 -11.98 8.48
N LYS A 76 -6.43 -12.76 7.83
CA LYS A 76 -6.10 -14.13 7.40
C LYS A 76 -4.95 -14.14 6.40
N THR A 77 -4.95 -13.25 5.42
CA THR A 77 -3.88 -13.12 4.44
C THR A 77 -2.60 -12.63 5.09
N TYR A 78 -2.69 -11.63 5.93
CA TYR A 78 -1.56 -11.08 6.69
C TYR A 78 -0.89 -12.14 7.57
N ALA A 79 -1.68 -12.91 8.32
CA ALA A 79 -1.17 -14.00 9.15
C ALA A 79 -0.47 -15.10 8.32
N ALA A 80 -0.99 -15.42 7.14
CA ALA A 80 -0.37 -16.38 6.24
C ALA A 80 0.97 -15.90 5.66
N TRP A 81 1.13 -14.57 5.49
CA TRP A 81 2.33 -13.98 4.91
C TRP A 81 3.43 -13.69 5.94
N TYR A 82 3.04 -13.21 7.12
CA TYR A 82 3.98 -12.71 8.13
C TYR A 82 4.09 -13.59 9.38
N GLY A 83 3.22 -14.61 9.51
CA GLY A 83 3.23 -15.51 10.66
C GLY A 83 2.64 -14.91 11.94
N GLU A 84 2.00 -13.74 11.86
CA GLU A 84 1.37 -13.06 12.99
C GLU A 84 0.00 -12.49 12.60
N THR A 85 -0.95 -12.50 13.52
CA THR A 85 -2.27 -11.90 13.30
C THR A 85 -2.25 -10.44 13.75
N PRO A 86 -2.63 -9.48 12.89
CA PRO A 86 -2.74 -8.08 13.29
C PRO A 86 -3.72 -7.91 14.45
N PHE A 87 -3.48 -6.94 15.34
CA PHE A 87 -4.49 -6.50 16.28
C PHE A 87 -5.74 -6.05 15.50
N GLY A 88 -6.91 -6.24 16.07
CA GLY A 88 -8.18 -5.97 15.39
C GLY A 88 -8.45 -4.47 15.16
N ASP A 89 -9.57 -4.00 15.69
CA ASP A 89 -10.03 -2.61 15.57
C ASP A 89 -9.12 -1.66 16.35
N ILE A 90 -8.49 -0.71 15.66
CA ILE A 90 -7.59 0.30 16.23
C ILE A 90 -8.26 1.16 17.33
N ASN A 91 -9.59 1.30 17.30
CA ASN A 91 -10.32 2.04 18.33
C ASN A 91 -10.33 1.30 19.69
N LYS A 92 -10.01 0.00 19.68
CA LYS A 92 -9.96 -0.85 20.88
C LYS A 92 -8.54 -1.10 21.39
N VAL A 93 -7.53 -0.59 20.69
CA VAL A 93 -6.14 -0.71 21.11
C VAL A 93 -5.88 0.14 22.33
N ASN A 94 -5.33 -0.48 23.37
CA ASN A 94 -4.73 0.27 24.47
C ASN A 94 -3.41 0.87 24.00
N MET A 95 -3.30 2.19 23.96
CA MET A 95 -2.11 2.88 23.46
C MET A 95 -0.83 2.56 24.24
N SER A 96 -0.95 2.13 25.51
CA SER A 96 0.20 1.71 26.32
C SER A 96 0.80 0.38 25.82
N GLU A 97 0.00 -0.47 25.16
CA GLU A 97 0.43 -1.76 24.61
C GLU A 97 1.11 -1.65 23.25
N ILE A 98 1.00 -0.50 22.58
CA ILE A 98 1.74 -0.24 21.35
C ILE A 98 3.22 -0.08 21.71
N PRO A 99 4.14 -0.87 21.13
CA PRO A 99 5.57 -0.73 21.38
C PRO A 99 6.11 0.63 20.96
N ASP A 100 7.23 1.05 21.51
CA ASP A 100 7.97 2.18 20.97
C ASP A 100 8.51 1.82 19.59
N HIS A 101 8.47 2.78 18.66
CA HIS A 101 8.82 2.59 17.27
C HIS A 101 9.41 3.85 16.65
N ASP A 102 10.16 3.66 15.58
CA ASP A 102 10.82 4.73 14.85
C ASP A 102 9.92 5.30 13.75
N ILE A 103 9.15 4.44 13.10
CA ILE A 103 8.23 4.83 12.02
C ILE A 103 6.81 4.34 12.35
N LEU A 104 5.84 5.23 12.31
CA LEU A 104 4.43 4.86 12.25
C LEU A 104 4.00 4.86 10.79
N SER A 105 3.62 3.70 10.25
CA SER A 105 3.00 3.59 8.93
C SER A 105 1.50 3.41 9.03
N ALA A 106 0.73 4.07 8.12
CA ALA A 106 -0.72 3.94 8.07
C ALA A 106 -1.31 4.25 6.70
N GLY A 107 -1.99 3.28 6.10
CA GLY A 107 -2.88 3.46 4.95
C GLY A 107 -4.31 3.74 5.42
N PHE A 108 -4.58 4.91 6.00
CA PHE A 108 -5.85 5.20 6.61
C PHE A 108 -6.96 5.48 5.57
N PRO A 109 -8.22 5.02 5.79
CA PRO A 109 -9.31 5.22 4.84
C PRO A 109 -9.71 6.69 4.74
N CYS A 110 -10.03 7.13 3.50
CA CYS A 110 -10.61 8.46 3.25
C CYS A 110 -12.10 8.44 3.65
N GLN A 111 -12.38 8.69 4.91
CA GLN A 111 -13.75 8.91 5.39
C GLN A 111 -14.09 10.39 5.38
N PRO A 112 -15.33 10.80 5.02
CA PRO A 112 -15.73 12.19 5.04
C PRO A 112 -15.62 12.74 6.47
N PHE A 113 -14.83 13.81 6.63
CA PHE A 113 -14.81 14.56 7.87
C PHE A 113 -16.14 15.30 8.03
N SER A 114 -16.77 15.21 9.16
CA SER A 114 -17.79 16.16 9.57
C SER A 114 -17.11 17.48 9.97
N ILE A 115 -16.73 18.29 8.97
CA ILE A 115 -15.99 19.55 9.15
C ILE A 115 -16.80 20.59 9.94
N ALA A 116 -18.13 20.46 9.97
CA ALA A 116 -19.01 21.38 10.72
C ALA A 116 -18.65 21.51 12.21
N GLY A 117 -18.11 20.44 12.83
CA GLY A 117 -17.65 20.46 14.21
C GLY A 117 -16.31 21.17 14.42
N VAL A 118 -15.36 21.00 13.49
CA VAL A 118 -13.99 21.52 13.59
C VAL A 118 -13.96 23.04 13.36
N SER A 119 -14.64 23.53 12.32
CA SER A 119 -14.68 24.96 11.98
C SER A 119 -15.36 25.81 13.05
N LYS A 120 -16.41 25.30 13.70
CA LYS A 120 -17.16 26.06 14.72
C LYS A 120 -16.39 26.24 16.03
N LYS A 121 -15.45 25.35 16.35
CA LYS A 121 -14.60 25.44 17.56
C LYS A 121 -13.36 26.31 17.36
N ASN A 122 -12.76 26.30 16.17
CA ASN A 122 -11.65 27.21 15.83
C ASN A 122 -12.07 28.68 15.95
N SER A 123 -13.33 29.00 15.59
CA SER A 123 -13.88 30.36 15.69
C SER A 123 -14.21 30.79 17.14
N LEU A 124 -14.26 29.85 18.09
CA LEU A 124 -14.63 30.08 19.48
C LEU A 124 -13.46 30.08 20.48
N GLY A 125 -12.20 29.92 20.00
CA GLY A 125 -10.99 29.98 20.85
C GLY A 125 -10.91 28.94 21.97
N LYS A 126 -11.69 27.84 21.87
CA LYS A 126 -11.68 26.79 22.90
C LYS A 126 -10.52 25.82 22.68
N ALA A 127 -9.83 25.46 23.76
CA ALA A 127 -8.73 24.52 23.78
C ALA A 127 -9.08 23.22 23.07
N HIS A 128 -8.14 22.76 22.24
CA HIS A 128 -8.25 21.51 21.51
C HIS A 128 -8.11 20.32 22.47
N GLY A 129 -9.23 19.82 23.01
CA GLY A 129 -9.28 18.55 23.74
C GLY A 129 -9.62 17.41 22.81
N PHE A 130 -8.98 16.26 22.99
CA PHE A 130 -9.17 15.03 22.19
C PHE A 130 -10.53 14.33 22.40
N ASP A 131 -11.36 14.79 23.33
CA ASP A 131 -12.62 14.15 23.74
C ASP A 131 -13.86 14.61 22.94
N ASP A 132 -13.67 15.12 21.71
CA ASP A 132 -14.79 15.53 20.86
C ASP A 132 -15.42 14.34 20.14
N PRO A 133 -16.66 13.94 20.45
CA PRO A 133 -17.35 12.82 19.80
C PRO A 133 -17.60 13.03 18.30
N THR A 134 -17.41 14.24 17.77
CA THR A 134 -17.50 14.54 16.33
C THR A 134 -16.21 14.25 15.56
N GLN A 135 -15.11 13.90 16.25
CA GLN A 135 -13.80 13.56 15.66
C GLN A 135 -13.65 12.07 15.37
N GLY A 136 -14.74 11.35 15.12
CA GLY A 136 -14.76 9.90 14.92
C GLY A 136 -14.12 9.39 13.62
N THR A 137 -13.16 10.10 13.01
CA THR A 137 -12.45 9.60 11.84
C THR A 137 -11.21 8.84 12.23
N LEU A 138 -10.87 7.79 11.48
CA LEU A 138 -9.73 6.92 11.76
C LEU A 138 -8.39 7.67 11.71
N PHE A 139 -8.28 8.78 10.98
CA PHE A 139 -7.12 9.67 11.05
C PHE A 139 -6.89 10.23 12.47
N PHE A 140 -7.94 10.59 13.20
CA PHE A 140 -7.74 11.10 14.56
C PHE A 140 -7.29 10.02 15.55
N GLN A 141 -7.57 8.75 15.28
CA GLN A 141 -6.95 7.66 16.05
C GLN A 141 -5.45 7.59 15.78
N VAL A 142 -5.02 7.73 14.52
CA VAL A 142 -3.59 7.89 14.19
C VAL A 142 -3.00 9.07 14.94
N ALA A 143 -3.64 10.24 14.89
CA ALA A 143 -3.16 11.46 15.58
C ALA A 143 -3.03 11.28 17.10
N LYS A 144 -3.94 10.55 17.74
CA LYS A 144 -3.86 10.21 19.18
C LYS A 144 -2.65 9.30 19.48
N ILE A 145 -2.42 8.28 18.66
CA ILE A 145 -1.24 7.40 18.80
C ILE A 145 0.04 8.22 18.64
N VAL A 146 0.09 9.08 17.63
CA VAL A 146 1.23 9.99 17.38
C VAL A 146 1.48 10.91 18.56
N GLU A 147 0.44 11.46 19.19
CA GLU A 147 0.57 12.35 20.35
C GLU A 147 1.14 11.63 21.58
N VAL A 148 0.71 10.38 21.81
CA VAL A 148 1.16 9.57 22.97
C VAL A 148 2.55 9.00 22.71
N LYS A 149 2.79 8.39 21.53
CA LYS A 149 4.03 7.67 21.21
C LYS A 149 5.12 8.55 20.64
N LYS A 150 4.77 9.65 19.98
CA LYS A 150 5.71 10.62 19.37
C LYS A 150 6.79 9.92 18.53
N PRO A 151 6.40 9.09 17.55
CA PRO A 151 7.40 8.42 16.72
C PRO A 151 8.24 9.45 15.97
N PRO A 152 9.54 9.21 15.76
CA PRO A 152 10.40 10.11 14.99
C PRO A 152 9.87 10.43 13.59
N ILE A 153 9.22 9.45 12.93
CA ILE A 153 8.81 9.53 11.53
C ILE A 153 7.40 8.97 11.34
N LEU A 154 6.63 9.57 10.44
CA LEU A 154 5.35 9.04 9.97
C LEU A 154 5.45 8.76 8.47
N LEU A 155 4.93 7.61 8.03
CA LEU A 155 4.68 7.28 6.63
C LEU A 155 3.20 6.97 6.44
N LEU A 156 2.46 7.95 5.91
CA LEU A 156 1.02 7.84 5.73
C LEU A 156 0.68 7.74 4.24
N GLU A 157 -0.35 6.97 3.91
CA GLU A 157 -0.84 6.84 2.54
C GLU A 157 -2.36 7.09 2.46
N ASN A 158 -2.78 7.66 1.34
CA ASN A 158 -4.19 7.82 1.03
C ASN A 158 -4.43 7.93 -0.50
N VAL A 159 -5.68 7.91 -0.92
CA VAL A 159 -6.05 8.16 -2.32
C VAL A 159 -5.70 9.59 -2.73
N LYS A 160 -5.34 9.81 -4.02
CA LYS A 160 -4.98 11.14 -4.53
C LYS A 160 -6.05 12.21 -4.27
N ASN A 161 -7.32 11.80 -4.26
CA ASN A 161 -8.44 12.71 -4.07
C ASN A 161 -8.50 13.34 -2.68
N LEU A 162 -7.74 12.82 -1.69
CA LEU A 162 -7.60 13.45 -0.37
C LEU A 162 -7.16 14.91 -0.50
N LYS A 163 -6.23 15.19 -1.43
CA LYS A 163 -5.68 16.54 -1.65
C LYS A 163 -6.72 17.56 -2.16
N SER A 164 -7.73 17.08 -2.90
CA SER A 164 -8.81 17.91 -3.46
C SER A 164 -10.15 17.77 -2.74
N HIS A 165 -10.26 16.80 -1.83
CA HIS A 165 -11.50 16.49 -1.12
C HIS A 165 -12.01 17.72 -0.36
N ASP A 166 -13.33 17.92 -0.44
CA ASP A 166 -14.04 19.06 0.20
C ASP A 166 -13.31 20.39 -0.01
N LYS A 167 -13.09 20.74 -1.27
CA LYS A 167 -12.39 22.00 -1.65
C LYS A 167 -11.03 22.18 -0.94
N LYS A 168 -10.28 21.08 -0.75
CA LYS A 168 -9.00 20.99 -0.05
C LYS A 168 -9.07 21.11 1.49
N GLN A 169 -10.25 21.25 2.08
CA GLN A 169 -10.39 21.40 3.53
C GLN A 169 -9.88 20.17 4.30
N THR A 170 -10.21 18.97 3.82
CA THR A 170 -9.78 17.72 4.46
C THR A 170 -8.27 17.63 4.59
N TRP A 171 -7.53 17.88 3.51
CA TRP A 171 -6.07 17.87 3.54
C TRP A 171 -5.50 18.96 4.44
N ARG A 172 -6.06 20.15 4.42
CA ARG A 172 -5.64 21.25 5.28
C ARG A 172 -5.72 20.86 6.76
N VAL A 173 -6.86 20.31 7.21
CA VAL A 173 -7.06 19.86 8.60
C VAL A 173 -6.06 18.78 9.00
N ILE A 174 -5.80 17.79 8.13
CA ILE A 174 -4.81 16.74 8.39
C ILE A 174 -3.42 17.35 8.55
N LYS A 175 -3.01 18.20 7.61
CA LYS A 175 -1.69 18.84 7.61
C LYS A 175 -1.48 19.72 8.85
N GLU A 176 -2.43 20.61 9.12
CA GLU A 176 -2.40 21.48 10.31
C GLU A 176 -2.31 20.66 11.61
N LYS A 177 -3.04 19.55 11.72
CA LYS A 177 -2.96 18.66 12.90
C LYS A 177 -1.58 18.04 13.06
N LEU A 178 -0.95 17.56 11.99
CA LEU A 178 0.40 17.00 12.01
C LEU A 178 1.46 18.06 12.36
N GLU A 179 1.31 19.28 11.83
CA GLU A 179 2.19 20.40 12.15
C GLU A 179 2.07 20.84 13.62
N VAL A 180 0.84 20.87 14.17
CA VAL A 180 0.58 21.16 15.61
C VAL A 180 1.18 20.07 16.50
N LEU A 181 1.22 18.80 16.05
CA LEU A 181 1.88 17.71 16.75
C LEU A 181 3.42 17.81 16.73
N GLY A 182 3.98 18.78 15.99
CA GLY A 182 5.41 19.07 15.97
C GLY A 182 6.16 18.46 14.79
N TYR A 183 5.48 18.09 13.70
CA TYR A 183 6.12 17.48 12.54
C TYR A 183 6.34 18.48 11.39
N VAL A 184 7.42 18.27 10.64
CA VAL A 184 7.57 18.79 9.27
C VAL A 184 6.84 17.83 8.34
N VAL A 185 5.96 18.34 7.47
CA VAL A 185 5.07 17.53 6.63
C VAL A 185 5.44 17.68 5.16
N PHE A 186 5.80 16.57 4.52
CA PHE A 186 5.99 16.44 3.08
C PHE A 186 4.82 15.66 2.49
N ASP A 187 4.35 16.06 1.31
CA ASP A 187 3.29 15.34 0.60
C ASP A 187 3.53 15.30 -0.90
N GLN A 188 3.35 14.12 -1.50
CA GLN A 188 3.43 13.95 -2.95
C GLN A 188 2.45 12.89 -3.44
N ILE A 189 1.89 13.13 -4.63
CA ILE A 189 1.14 12.12 -5.38
C ILE A 189 2.13 11.35 -6.23
N ILE A 190 2.21 10.03 -6.01
CA ILE A 190 3.06 9.12 -6.77
C ILE A 190 2.18 8.19 -7.59
N ASP A 191 2.46 8.09 -8.90
CA ASP A 191 1.84 7.12 -9.78
C ASP A 191 2.68 5.82 -9.79
N ALA A 192 2.06 4.72 -9.43
CA ALA A 192 2.70 3.42 -9.43
C ALA A 192 3.07 2.90 -10.84
N ALA A 193 2.68 3.58 -11.92
CA ALA A 193 3.02 3.22 -13.29
C ALA A 193 4.53 3.19 -13.59
N ASN A 194 5.34 3.81 -12.73
CA ASN A 194 6.80 3.69 -12.80
C ASN A 194 7.34 2.37 -12.23
N TYR A 195 6.55 1.65 -11.43
CA TYR A 195 6.95 0.45 -10.68
C TYR A 195 6.21 -0.81 -11.14
N VAL A 196 4.94 -0.67 -11.52
CA VAL A 196 4.04 -1.76 -11.95
C VAL A 196 3.26 -1.34 -13.18
N PRO A 197 2.76 -2.25 -14.02
CA PRO A 197 2.06 -1.87 -15.26
C PRO A 197 0.61 -1.39 -15.02
N GLN A 198 0.46 -0.46 -14.06
CA GLN A 198 -0.82 0.08 -13.63
C GLN A 198 -0.72 1.56 -13.25
N HIS A 199 -1.58 2.39 -13.82
CA HIS A 199 -1.83 3.73 -13.30
C HIS A 199 -2.54 3.64 -11.95
N ARG A 200 -1.83 3.96 -10.88
CA ARG A 200 -2.37 4.00 -9.52
C ARG A 200 -1.74 5.15 -8.75
N GLU A 201 -2.42 6.27 -8.77
CA GLU A 201 -1.97 7.48 -8.09
C GLU A 201 -2.40 7.46 -6.62
N ARG A 202 -1.42 7.60 -5.72
CA ARG A 202 -1.63 7.66 -4.28
C ARG A 202 -0.87 8.83 -3.68
N MET A 203 -1.46 9.44 -2.67
CA MET A 203 -0.83 10.49 -1.89
C MET A 203 -0.02 9.84 -0.78
N PHE A 204 1.28 10.01 -0.84
CA PHE A 204 2.20 9.68 0.25
C PHE A 204 2.47 10.93 1.07
N ILE A 205 2.44 10.77 2.40
CA ILE A 205 2.68 11.84 3.37
C ILE A 205 3.78 11.34 4.29
N VAL A 206 4.93 12.01 4.26
CA VAL A 206 6.08 11.70 5.12
C VAL A 206 6.26 12.85 6.09
N CYS A 207 6.36 12.52 7.39
CA CYS A 207 6.52 13.53 8.42
C CYS A 207 7.73 13.21 9.30
N PHE A 208 8.48 14.24 9.66
CA PHE A 208 9.65 14.16 10.54
C PHE A 208 9.43 15.02 11.79
N ASP A 209 9.70 14.47 12.98
CA ASP A 209 9.65 15.23 14.24
C ASP A 209 10.66 16.38 14.22
N LYS A 210 10.18 17.63 14.36
CA LYS A 210 11.01 18.84 14.33
C LYS A 210 12.05 18.86 15.44
N LYS A 211 11.78 18.29 16.61
CA LYS A 211 12.72 18.23 17.71
C LYS A 211 13.92 17.35 17.39
N ILE A 212 13.70 16.31 16.57
CA ILE A 212 14.73 15.35 16.19
C ILE A 212 15.46 15.83 14.92
N PHE A 213 14.69 16.17 13.88
CA PHE A 213 15.26 16.41 12.54
C PHE A 213 15.45 17.90 12.20
N GLY A 214 14.95 18.82 13.04
CA GLY A 214 14.92 20.25 12.74
C GLY A 214 13.75 20.63 11.83
N ASP A 215 13.72 21.90 11.42
CA ASP A 215 12.64 22.43 10.57
C ASP A 215 12.80 22.08 9.08
N ASN A 216 14.00 21.69 8.64
CA ASN A 216 14.32 21.43 7.24
C ASN A 216 15.10 20.11 7.08
N PRO A 217 14.48 18.94 7.36
CA PRO A 217 15.13 17.65 7.07
C PRO A 217 15.33 17.51 5.54
N PRO A 218 16.47 16.96 5.07
CA PRO A 218 16.80 16.83 3.65
C PRO A 218 16.06 15.66 3.00
N PHE A 219 14.74 15.70 3.02
CA PHE A 219 13.89 14.67 2.46
C PHE A 219 13.39 15.09 1.07
N GLU A 220 13.60 14.18 0.11
CA GLU A 220 13.01 14.27 -1.22
C GLU A 220 12.29 12.95 -1.55
N TYR A 221 11.16 13.05 -2.24
CA TYR A 221 10.49 11.85 -2.73
C TYR A 221 11.32 11.17 -3.82
N PRO A 222 11.14 9.84 -4.02
CA PRO A 222 11.90 9.12 -5.04
C PRO A 222 11.63 9.73 -6.43
N ALA A 223 12.69 9.93 -7.19
CA ALA A 223 12.60 10.33 -8.59
C ALA A 223 11.90 9.24 -9.42
N ALA A 224 11.35 9.63 -10.57
CA ALA A 224 10.82 8.66 -11.52
C ALA A 224 11.93 7.69 -11.94
N ILE A 225 11.61 6.39 -11.99
CA ILE A 225 12.58 5.37 -12.44
C ILE A 225 12.91 5.59 -13.90
N GLU A 226 14.19 5.74 -14.21
CA GLU A 226 14.69 5.76 -15.57
C GLU A 226 14.82 4.32 -16.09
N GLY A 227 14.40 4.08 -17.34
CA GLY A 227 14.54 2.77 -17.98
C GLY A 227 13.21 2.19 -18.49
N PRO A 228 13.24 0.92 -18.95
CA PRO A 228 12.07 0.26 -19.48
C PRO A 228 11.02 0.01 -18.38
N ARG A 229 9.80 0.49 -18.61
CA ARG A 229 8.68 0.27 -17.70
C ARG A 229 8.14 -1.16 -17.82
N PRO A 230 7.64 -1.75 -16.72
CA PRO A 230 6.94 -3.03 -16.77
C PRO A 230 5.76 -2.97 -17.74
N LYS A 231 5.58 -4.02 -18.54
CA LYS A 231 4.47 -4.14 -19.48
C LYS A 231 3.38 -5.02 -18.88
N PHE A 232 2.14 -4.73 -19.17
CA PHE A 232 1.03 -5.51 -18.63
C PHE A 232 1.09 -7.00 -18.99
N LYS A 233 1.56 -7.34 -20.19
CA LYS A 233 1.73 -8.75 -20.58
C LYS A 233 2.69 -9.55 -19.69
N ASP A 234 3.63 -8.87 -19.03
CA ASP A 234 4.69 -9.53 -18.25
C ASP A 234 4.15 -10.12 -16.94
N ILE A 235 2.97 -9.69 -16.49
CA ILE A 235 2.31 -10.19 -15.27
C ILE A 235 1.28 -11.29 -15.54
N LEU A 236 1.00 -11.60 -16.82
CA LEU A 236 -0.09 -12.50 -17.18
C LEU A 236 0.32 -13.98 -17.08
N ASP A 237 -0.61 -14.80 -16.61
CA ASP A 237 -0.47 -16.25 -16.65
C ASP A 237 -0.57 -16.73 -18.11
N PRO A 238 0.31 -17.66 -18.54
CA PRO A 238 0.29 -18.18 -19.90
C PRO A 238 -0.94 -19.06 -20.19
N GLN A 239 -1.48 -19.69 -19.16
CA GLN A 239 -2.63 -20.62 -19.25
C GLN A 239 -3.66 -20.34 -18.15
N PRO A 240 -4.35 -19.19 -18.19
CA PRO A 240 -5.33 -18.84 -17.17
C PRO A 240 -6.55 -19.77 -17.24
N PRO A 241 -7.16 -20.13 -16.09
CA PRO A 241 -8.37 -20.93 -16.07
C PRO A 241 -9.54 -20.27 -16.83
N GLU A 242 -10.32 -21.07 -17.55
CA GLU A 242 -11.43 -20.61 -18.41
C GLU A 242 -12.51 -19.83 -17.64
N LYS A 243 -12.68 -20.11 -16.35
CA LYS A 243 -13.66 -19.42 -15.49
C LYS A 243 -13.52 -17.90 -15.43
N TYR A 244 -12.34 -17.37 -15.83
CA TYR A 244 -12.11 -15.92 -15.88
C TYR A 244 -12.55 -15.28 -17.20
N THR A 245 -12.85 -16.08 -18.23
CA THR A 245 -13.43 -15.58 -19.49
C THR A 245 -14.87 -15.09 -19.23
N LEU A 246 -15.21 -13.92 -19.75
CA LEU A 246 -16.55 -13.37 -19.59
C LEU A 246 -17.57 -14.20 -20.35
N THR A 247 -18.72 -14.47 -19.72
CA THR A 247 -19.86 -15.05 -20.43
C THR A 247 -20.37 -14.11 -21.53
N ASN A 248 -21.00 -14.65 -22.56
CA ASN A 248 -21.59 -13.83 -23.62
C ASN A 248 -22.59 -12.80 -23.07
N HIS A 249 -23.37 -13.18 -22.07
CA HIS A 249 -24.33 -12.29 -21.42
C HIS A 249 -23.61 -11.10 -20.76
N LEU A 250 -22.59 -11.34 -19.93
CA LEU A 250 -21.87 -10.26 -19.26
C LEU A 250 -21.10 -9.38 -20.26
N TRP A 251 -20.47 -9.97 -21.28
CA TRP A 251 -19.77 -9.22 -22.29
C TRP A 251 -20.70 -8.30 -23.09
N THR A 252 -21.85 -8.80 -23.55
CA THR A 252 -22.87 -8.01 -24.23
C THR A 252 -23.39 -6.87 -23.34
N TYR A 253 -23.65 -7.17 -22.05
CA TYR A 253 -24.05 -6.15 -21.09
C TYR A 253 -23.03 -5.00 -20.98
N LEU A 254 -21.74 -5.32 -20.82
CA LEU A 254 -20.69 -4.32 -20.70
C LEU A 254 -20.55 -3.46 -21.97
N GLN A 255 -20.69 -4.07 -23.15
CA GLN A 255 -20.67 -3.35 -24.44
C GLN A 255 -21.83 -2.37 -24.56
N ASN A 256 -23.06 -2.81 -24.24
CA ASN A 256 -24.26 -1.99 -24.27
C ASN A 256 -24.18 -0.85 -23.23
N TYR A 257 -23.65 -1.15 -22.03
CA TYR A 257 -23.44 -0.17 -20.98
C TYR A 257 -22.46 0.93 -21.46
N ALA A 258 -21.32 0.54 -22.04
CA ALA A 258 -20.34 1.48 -22.56
C ALA A 258 -20.91 2.35 -23.70
N ALA A 259 -21.66 1.74 -24.64
CA ALA A 259 -22.33 2.46 -25.74
C ALA A 259 -23.34 3.49 -25.22
N LYS A 260 -24.17 3.10 -24.24
CA LYS A 260 -25.14 4.00 -23.61
C LYS A 260 -24.46 5.21 -22.93
N HIS A 261 -23.35 5.00 -22.23
CA HIS A 261 -22.62 6.07 -21.55
C HIS A 261 -21.86 6.96 -22.53
N LYS A 262 -21.29 6.39 -23.60
CA LYS A 262 -20.68 7.17 -24.69
C LYS A 262 -21.72 8.09 -25.35
N ALA A 263 -22.92 7.60 -25.61
CA ALA A 263 -24.03 8.40 -26.17
C ALA A 263 -24.45 9.56 -25.25
N LYS A 264 -24.21 9.45 -23.94
CA LYS A 264 -24.47 10.51 -22.95
C LYS A 264 -23.31 11.45 -22.74
N GLY A 265 -22.21 11.34 -23.51
CA GLY A 265 -21.02 12.17 -23.39
C GLY A 265 -20.17 11.92 -22.15
N ASN A 266 -20.36 10.80 -21.42
CA ASN A 266 -19.53 10.43 -20.30
C ASN A 266 -18.72 9.16 -20.60
N GLY A 267 -17.56 9.02 -19.95
CA GLY A 267 -16.57 7.98 -20.22
C GLY A 267 -16.74 6.68 -19.42
N PHE A 268 -17.91 6.40 -18.88
CA PHE A 268 -18.13 5.15 -18.15
C PHE A 268 -18.20 3.96 -19.11
N GLY A 269 -17.54 2.87 -18.74
CA GLY A 269 -17.47 1.65 -19.53
C GLY A 269 -16.39 0.71 -19.02
N PHE A 270 -16.05 -0.28 -19.82
CA PHE A 270 -14.96 -1.20 -19.52
C PHE A 270 -13.59 -0.68 -19.99
N GLY A 271 -12.52 -1.19 -19.38
CA GLY A 271 -11.12 -0.96 -19.79
C GLY A 271 -10.54 -2.18 -20.46
N MET A 272 -10.39 -2.16 -21.79
CA MET A 272 -9.60 -3.17 -22.50
C MET A 272 -8.11 -2.85 -22.29
N ALA A 273 -7.35 -3.82 -21.78
CA ALA A 273 -5.93 -3.62 -21.47
C ALA A 273 -5.09 -3.61 -22.76
N ASP A 274 -4.15 -2.66 -22.82
CA ASP A 274 -3.02 -2.75 -23.75
C ASP A 274 -1.96 -3.67 -23.15
N LEU A 275 -1.67 -4.78 -23.85
CA LEU A 275 -0.71 -5.77 -23.38
C LEU A 275 0.73 -5.23 -23.29
N ASN A 276 1.08 -4.22 -24.07
CA ASN A 276 2.41 -3.60 -24.08
C ASN A 276 2.49 -2.28 -23.28
N GLY A 277 1.37 -1.84 -22.73
CA GLY A 277 1.24 -0.61 -21.96
C GLY A 277 0.99 -0.84 -20.49
N VAL A 278 0.33 0.15 -19.86
CA VAL A 278 -0.12 0.14 -18.48
C VAL A 278 -1.65 0.13 -18.43
N THR A 279 -2.20 -0.47 -17.38
CA THR A 279 -3.65 -0.56 -17.18
C THR A 279 -4.22 0.60 -16.40
N ARG A 280 -5.55 0.65 -16.32
CA ARG A 280 -6.26 1.47 -15.33
C ARG A 280 -6.05 0.92 -13.92
N THR A 281 -6.37 1.73 -12.92
CA THR A 281 -6.33 1.33 -11.50
C THR A 281 -7.23 0.13 -11.23
N LEU A 282 -6.67 -0.93 -10.64
CA LEU A 282 -7.43 -2.03 -10.05
C LEU A 282 -8.10 -1.52 -8.76
N SER A 283 -9.43 -1.52 -8.72
CA SER A 283 -10.18 -1.09 -7.52
C SER A 283 -10.67 -2.28 -6.69
N ALA A 284 -11.05 -2.02 -5.43
CA ALA A 284 -11.67 -3.03 -4.57
C ALA A 284 -13.01 -3.56 -5.13
N ARG A 285 -13.59 -2.90 -6.13
CA ARG A 285 -14.85 -3.30 -6.78
C ARG A 285 -14.65 -4.27 -7.94
N TYR A 286 -13.40 -4.54 -8.34
CA TYR A 286 -13.06 -5.44 -9.44
C TYR A 286 -13.72 -6.83 -9.33
N HIS A 287 -13.97 -7.30 -8.11
CA HIS A 287 -14.66 -8.56 -7.86
C HIS A 287 -16.09 -8.63 -8.46
N LYS A 288 -16.72 -7.50 -8.78
CA LYS A 288 -18.11 -7.46 -9.29
C LYS A 288 -18.19 -7.96 -10.73
N ASP A 289 -17.57 -7.26 -11.65
CA ASP A 289 -17.64 -7.54 -13.09
C ASP A 289 -16.26 -7.54 -13.78
N GLY A 290 -15.22 -7.08 -13.08
CA GLY A 290 -13.85 -7.00 -13.62
C GLY A 290 -13.68 -6.00 -14.74
N SER A 291 -14.64 -5.07 -14.93
CA SER A 291 -14.69 -4.19 -16.10
C SER A 291 -13.56 -3.16 -16.18
N GLU A 292 -12.85 -2.90 -15.08
CA GLU A 292 -11.75 -1.93 -15.07
C GLU A 292 -10.54 -2.39 -15.90
N VAL A 293 -10.27 -3.70 -15.89
CA VAL A 293 -9.12 -4.31 -16.61
C VAL A 293 -9.57 -5.62 -17.26
N LEU A 294 -9.89 -5.57 -18.55
CA LEU A 294 -10.23 -6.74 -19.35
C LEU A 294 -9.09 -7.11 -20.28
N ILE A 295 -8.77 -8.39 -20.35
CA ILE A 295 -7.67 -8.93 -21.15
C ILE A 295 -8.21 -9.49 -22.44
N PRO A 296 -7.73 -9.00 -23.61
CA PRO A 296 -8.17 -9.52 -24.90
C PRO A 296 -7.68 -10.96 -25.11
N GLN A 297 -8.52 -11.82 -25.66
CA GLN A 297 -8.21 -13.22 -25.99
C GLN A 297 -8.29 -13.51 -27.51
N GLY A 298 -8.14 -12.48 -28.35
CA GLY A 298 -8.28 -12.57 -29.79
C GLY A 298 -9.74 -12.44 -30.26
N LYS A 299 -9.96 -12.59 -31.58
CA LYS A 299 -11.27 -12.28 -32.22
C LYS A 299 -12.38 -13.30 -31.92
N LYS A 300 -11.99 -14.56 -31.58
CA LYS A 300 -12.94 -15.68 -31.44
C LYS A 300 -13.41 -15.91 -29.99
N LYS A 301 -12.88 -15.19 -29.02
CA LYS A 301 -13.13 -15.42 -27.60
C LYS A 301 -13.43 -14.10 -26.90
N ASN A 302 -14.38 -14.14 -25.94
CA ASN A 302 -14.67 -12.98 -25.11
C ASN A 302 -13.42 -12.59 -24.30
N PRO A 303 -13.26 -11.32 -23.92
CA PRO A 303 -12.17 -10.94 -23.02
C PRO A 303 -12.34 -11.64 -21.67
N ARG A 304 -11.25 -11.71 -20.92
CA ARG A 304 -11.24 -12.30 -19.58
C ARG A 304 -10.89 -11.27 -18.52
N ARG A 305 -11.22 -11.60 -17.28
CA ARG A 305 -10.72 -10.89 -16.09
C ARG A 305 -9.31 -11.36 -15.74
N LEU A 306 -8.63 -10.60 -14.90
CA LEU A 306 -7.43 -11.05 -14.19
C LEU A 306 -7.72 -12.28 -13.34
N THR A 307 -6.77 -13.19 -13.22
CA THR A 307 -6.74 -14.14 -12.10
C THR A 307 -6.37 -13.40 -10.80
N PRO A 308 -6.66 -13.94 -9.60
CA PRO A 308 -6.18 -13.37 -8.35
C PRO A 308 -4.65 -13.23 -8.31
N ARG A 309 -3.91 -14.17 -8.90
CA ARG A 309 -2.44 -14.11 -8.98
C ARG A 309 -1.96 -12.98 -9.89
N GLU A 310 -2.58 -12.81 -11.05
CA GLU A 310 -2.30 -11.66 -11.91
C GLU A 310 -2.64 -10.33 -11.25
N ALA A 311 -3.72 -10.28 -10.46
CA ALA A 311 -4.05 -9.09 -9.66
C ALA A 311 -2.98 -8.80 -8.60
N ALA A 312 -2.42 -9.84 -7.96
CA ALA A 312 -1.30 -9.69 -7.03
C ALA A 312 -0.06 -9.12 -7.73
N ARG A 313 0.34 -9.70 -8.87
CA ARG A 313 1.47 -9.22 -9.68
C ARG A 313 1.27 -7.81 -10.19
N LEU A 314 0.05 -7.46 -10.62
CA LEU A 314 -0.31 -6.10 -11.06
C LEU A 314 -0.14 -5.07 -9.94
N MET A 315 -0.25 -5.51 -8.70
CA MET A 315 -0.02 -4.69 -7.50
C MET A 315 1.42 -4.79 -6.98
N GLY A 316 2.30 -5.57 -7.63
CA GLY A 316 3.69 -5.73 -7.22
C GLY A 316 3.92 -6.66 -6.03
N PHE A 317 2.97 -7.54 -5.72
CA PHE A 317 3.15 -8.55 -4.68
C PHE A 317 3.88 -9.77 -5.23
N PRO A 318 4.86 -10.33 -4.48
CA PRO A 318 5.63 -11.49 -4.92
C PRO A 318 4.80 -12.76 -5.08
N ASP A 319 5.20 -13.62 -6.01
CA ASP A 319 4.49 -14.86 -6.33
C ASP A 319 4.52 -15.91 -5.22
N HIS A 320 5.53 -15.89 -4.37
CA HIS A 320 5.65 -16.83 -3.25
C HIS A 320 4.61 -16.58 -2.13
N LEU A 321 3.99 -15.40 -2.08
CA LEU A 321 2.95 -15.11 -1.09
C LEU A 321 1.65 -15.82 -1.45
N PRO A 322 1.13 -16.73 -0.59
CA PRO A 322 -0.04 -17.55 -0.93
C PRO A 322 -1.33 -16.71 -0.93
N ILE A 323 -2.26 -17.05 -1.84
CA ILE A 323 -3.62 -16.50 -1.84
C ILE A 323 -4.50 -17.46 -1.03
N VAL A 324 -4.83 -17.09 0.21
CA VAL A 324 -5.53 -17.96 1.18
C VAL A 324 -7.01 -17.61 1.38
N VAL A 325 -7.54 -16.77 0.50
CA VAL A 325 -8.93 -16.32 0.51
C VAL A 325 -9.59 -16.57 -0.84
N SER A 326 -10.93 -16.41 -0.92
CA SER A 326 -11.65 -16.54 -2.20
C SER A 326 -11.25 -15.46 -3.21
N ASP A 327 -11.46 -15.73 -4.51
CA ASP A 327 -11.20 -14.77 -5.58
C ASP A 327 -11.81 -13.39 -5.29
N THR A 328 -13.06 -13.35 -4.78
CA THR A 328 -13.74 -12.12 -4.40
C THR A 328 -12.98 -11.32 -3.34
N GLN A 329 -12.51 -11.99 -2.31
CA GLN A 329 -11.75 -11.33 -1.24
C GLN A 329 -10.35 -10.94 -1.70
N ALA A 330 -9.69 -11.78 -2.52
CA ALA A 330 -8.40 -11.44 -3.10
C ALA A 330 -8.46 -10.15 -3.93
N TYR A 331 -9.45 -10.00 -4.81
CA TYR A 331 -9.63 -8.76 -5.57
C TYR A 331 -9.89 -7.54 -4.69
N ARG A 332 -10.66 -7.70 -3.60
CA ARG A 332 -10.90 -6.63 -2.63
C ARG A 332 -9.59 -6.21 -1.96
N GLN A 333 -8.82 -7.19 -1.52
CA GLN A 333 -7.53 -6.97 -0.84
C GLN A 333 -6.54 -6.27 -1.76
N PHE A 334 -6.29 -6.81 -2.96
CA PHE A 334 -5.36 -6.19 -3.91
C PHE A 334 -5.85 -4.83 -4.40
N GLY A 335 -7.16 -4.66 -4.61
CA GLY A 335 -7.74 -3.36 -4.99
C GLY A 335 -7.60 -2.26 -3.94
N ASN A 336 -7.54 -2.62 -2.65
CA ASN A 336 -7.32 -1.68 -1.55
C ASN A 336 -5.84 -1.50 -1.19
N ALA A 337 -4.97 -2.43 -1.57
CA ALA A 337 -3.59 -2.44 -1.12
C ALA A 337 -2.75 -1.26 -1.63
N VAL A 338 -1.71 -0.94 -0.89
CA VAL A 338 -0.60 -0.10 -1.35
C VAL A 338 0.35 -0.95 -2.19
N VAL A 339 0.92 -0.39 -3.25
CA VAL A 339 1.95 -1.04 -4.07
C VAL A 339 3.26 -1.11 -3.28
N PRO A 340 3.77 -2.31 -2.94
CA PRO A 340 4.94 -2.46 -2.08
C PRO A 340 6.20 -1.77 -2.63
N LEU A 341 6.41 -1.83 -3.95
CA LEU A 341 7.57 -1.21 -4.61
C LEU A 341 7.58 0.32 -4.47
N VAL A 342 6.42 0.97 -4.46
CA VAL A 342 6.32 2.42 -4.20
C VAL A 342 6.63 2.71 -2.74
N ALA A 343 6.06 1.91 -1.83
CA ALA A 343 6.34 2.03 -0.39
C ALA A 343 7.84 1.84 -0.08
N GLU A 344 8.48 0.87 -0.71
CA GLU A 344 9.93 0.63 -0.61
C GLU A 344 10.75 1.84 -1.08
N ALA A 345 10.41 2.41 -2.25
CA ALA A 345 11.11 3.56 -2.79
C ALA A 345 11.02 4.77 -1.85
N VAL A 346 9.84 5.04 -1.27
CA VAL A 346 9.66 6.11 -0.28
C VAL A 346 10.40 5.78 1.02
N ALA A 347 10.34 4.54 1.50
CA ALA A 347 11.03 4.10 2.71
C ALA A 347 12.56 4.24 2.59
N LYS A 348 13.15 3.95 1.43
CA LYS A 348 14.58 4.17 1.17
C LYS A 348 14.98 5.64 1.35
N GLN A 349 14.18 6.58 0.85
CA GLN A 349 14.43 8.01 1.06
C GLN A 349 14.31 8.41 2.54
N ILE A 350 13.39 7.83 3.27
CA ILE A 350 13.29 8.01 4.73
C ILE A 350 14.56 7.51 5.42
N VAL A 351 15.07 6.33 5.06
CA VAL A 351 16.30 5.74 5.63
C VAL A 351 17.52 6.62 5.32
N GLU A 352 17.62 7.24 4.15
CA GLU A 352 18.68 8.18 3.84
C GLU A 352 18.68 9.41 4.78
N VAL A 353 17.49 9.96 5.09
CA VAL A 353 17.38 11.06 6.06
C VAL A 353 17.75 10.61 7.48
N MET A 354 17.37 9.39 7.87
CA MET A 354 17.81 8.81 9.15
C MET A 354 19.33 8.71 9.22
N ALA A 355 19.97 8.18 8.17
CA ALA A 355 21.42 8.07 8.08
C ALA A 355 22.13 9.44 8.08
N TRP A 356 21.58 10.41 7.35
CA TRP A 356 22.07 11.80 7.38
C TRP A 356 22.04 12.36 8.81
N LYS A 357 20.95 12.16 9.54
CA LYS A 357 20.81 12.65 10.90
C LYS A 357 21.82 12.02 11.86
N MET A 358 22.04 10.71 11.76
CA MET A 358 23.06 10.03 12.61
C MET A 358 24.46 10.56 12.37
N LYS A 359 24.82 10.81 11.11
CA LYS A 359 26.15 11.38 10.77
C LYS A 359 26.35 12.79 11.34
N ASN A 360 25.30 13.60 11.40
CA ASN A 360 25.41 15.01 11.80
C ASN A 360 25.26 15.28 13.30
N ASN A 361 24.74 14.32 14.09
CA ASN A 361 24.48 14.54 15.52
C ASN A 361 25.45 13.82 16.48
N GLY A 362 26.49 13.10 15.96
CA GLY A 362 27.27 12.20 16.80
C GLY A 362 26.44 11.07 17.38
N ASN A 363 27.03 10.02 17.91
CA ASN A 363 26.43 8.74 18.36
C ASN A 363 25.23 8.80 19.35
N GLY A 364 24.37 9.78 19.26
CA GLY A 364 23.09 9.85 19.97
C GLY A 364 22.07 8.93 19.32
N CYS A 365 21.63 7.89 20.03
CA CYS A 365 20.59 6.94 19.61
C CYS A 365 19.31 7.67 19.20
N LEU A 366 19.06 7.78 17.88
CA LEU A 366 17.82 8.35 17.31
C LEU A 366 16.64 7.41 17.44
N LEU A 367 16.93 6.12 17.59
CA LEU A 367 15.97 5.05 17.47
C LEU A 367 15.38 4.76 18.84
N LYS A 368 14.04 4.86 18.96
CA LYS A 368 13.31 4.50 20.18
C LYS A 368 13.16 2.99 20.33
N GLY A 369 13.15 2.26 19.21
CA GLY A 369 13.06 0.81 19.20
C GLY A 369 14.43 0.16 19.42
N LYS A 370 14.57 -0.64 20.49
CA LYS A 370 15.69 -1.58 20.60
C LYS A 370 15.39 -2.72 19.63
N VAL A 371 16.21 -2.86 18.59
CA VAL A 371 16.21 -4.10 17.81
C VAL A 371 16.66 -5.20 18.79
N VAL A 372 15.73 -6.06 19.16
CA VAL A 372 16.05 -7.26 19.94
C VAL A 372 16.79 -8.19 18.98
N ALA A 373 18.09 -8.40 19.25
CA ALA A 373 18.96 -9.30 18.52
C ALA A 373 18.49 -10.75 18.63
#